data_23cf45fd0e4ce62a7b74d64c1a5a417a
#
_entry.id   23cf45fd0e4ce62a7b74d64c1a5a417a
#
_cell.length_a   1.000
_cell.length_b   1.000
_cell.length_c   1.000
_cell.angle_alpha   90.00
_cell.angle_beta   90.00
_cell.angle_gamma   90.00
#
_symmetry.space_group_name_H-M   'P 1'
#
loop_
_entity.id
_entity.type
_entity.pdbx_description
1 polymer ?
#
loop_
_entity_poly.entity_id
_entity_poly.type
_entity_poly.pdbx_seq_one_letter_code
_entity_poly.pdbx_strand_id
1 'polypeptide(L)'
;VKTFNNETGEYLDIKNTFSPDIVFFTNPHEGLQDYRYYINQFANTLTCYVPYSISTFHHKFTYDLNFHNLVWNFFTETPIHKEIASEKQRNKGKNCTVTGYPGFDPLLINKYPKEVWKNKNPALKKIIWTPHHLMNELSKVSNFLEYSDFFLELAIKYKDKLQIAFNPHPLLRVKLENDPNWGKEKTDAYYNKWVNLENGQFGNGYHIDLFLTSDALIHDSGSFMAEYLITGKPLLYMIRNESIKDYLNVFGEKTLELHYQSRNQKQVIDFIENVVLNENDS
;
A
#
# COMPACT_ATOMS: atom_id res chain seq x y z
N VAL A 1 12.64 16.76 5.22
CA VAL A 1 13.85 16.72 6.06
C VAL A 1 14.20 15.28 6.38
N LYS A 2 15.45 14.86 6.20
CA LYS A 2 15.91 13.54 6.60
C LYS A 2 16.05 13.54 8.13
N THR A 3 15.21 12.78 8.82
CA THR A 3 15.08 12.84 10.28
C THR A 3 16.04 11.93 11.04
N PHE A 4 16.65 10.95 10.35
CA PHE A 4 17.62 10.03 10.94
C PHE A 4 18.96 10.13 10.21
N ASN A 5 20.04 10.29 10.95
CA ASN A 5 21.41 10.28 10.45
C ASN A 5 21.99 8.87 10.56
N ASN A 6 22.17 8.20 9.42
CA ASN A 6 22.70 6.83 9.38
C ASN A 6 24.17 6.73 9.83
N GLU A 7 24.94 7.83 9.79
CA GLU A 7 26.36 7.85 10.16
C GLU A 7 26.53 7.94 11.67
N THR A 8 25.70 8.76 12.34
CA THR A 8 25.77 8.94 13.80
C THR A 8 24.81 8.04 14.56
N GLY A 9 23.83 7.42 13.89
CA GLY A 9 22.76 6.65 14.52
C GLY A 9 21.76 7.50 15.31
N GLU A 10 21.73 8.81 15.06
CA GLU A 10 20.92 9.75 15.84
C GLU A 10 19.75 10.32 15.03
N TYR A 11 18.68 10.61 15.75
CA TYR A 11 17.56 11.36 15.20
C TYR A 11 17.78 12.86 15.33
N LEU A 12 17.43 13.60 14.28
CA LEU A 12 17.48 15.06 14.28
C LEU A 12 16.42 15.65 15.21
N ASP A 13 16.82 16.53 16.10
CA ASP A 13 15.89 17.30 16.92
C ASP A 13 15.32 18.49 16.11
N ILE A 14 14.23 18.21 15.40
CA ILE A 14 13.57 19.17 14.50
C ILE A 14 13.12 20.42 15.27
N LYS A 15 12.56 20.23 16.46
CA LYS A 15 12.02 21.34 17.28
C LYS A 15 13.12 22.34 17.64
N ASN A 16 14.24 21.86 18.16
CA ASN A 16 15.31 22.74 18.62
C ASN A 16 16.21 23.20 17.47
N THR A 17 16.33 22.42 16.39
CA THR A 17 17.19 22.77 15.24
C THR A 17 16.54 23.82 14.34
N PHE A 18 15.22 23.74 14.10
CA PHE A 18 14.54 24.59 13.12
C PHE A 18 13.52 25.56 13.73
N SER A 19 13.07 25.33 14.97
CA SER A 19 12.00 26.12 15.63
C SER A 19 10.82 26.37 14.69
N PRO A 20 10.19 25.33 14.16
CA PRO A 20 9.18 25.49 13.09
C PRO A 20 7.90 26.12 13.63
N ASP A 21 7.29 27.01 12.84
CA ASP A 21 5.96 27.53 13.09
C ASP A 21 4.86 26.51 12.75
N ILE A 22 5.12 25.67 11.74
CA ILE A 22 4.20 24.63 11.26
C ILE A 22 4.95 23.32 11.05
N VAL A 23 4.37 22.21 11.51
CA VAL A 23 4.86 20.84 11.27
C VAL A 23 3.80 19.99 10.61
N PHE A 24 4.18 19.33 9.52
CA PHE A 24 3.35 18.34 8.85
C PHE A 24 3.75 16.93 9.26
N PHE A 25 2.82 16.20 9.85
CA PHE A 25 2.94 14.80 10.16
C PHE A 25 2.31 13.96 9.05
N THR A 26 2.92 12.82 8.73
CA THR A 26 2.35 11.85 7.79
C THR A 26 1.97 10.54 8.47
N ASN A 27 2.44 10.31 9.70
CA ASN A 27 2.17 9.10 10.47
C ASN A 27 1.67 9.47 11.89
N PRO A 28 0.48 8.96 12.31
CA PRO A 28 -0.10 9.27 13.61
C PRO A 28 0.35 8.30 14.73
N HIS A 29 1.13 7.25 14.40
CA HIS A 29 1.48 6.17 15.33
C HIS A 29 2.76 6.51 16.11
N GLU A 30 2.62 7.14 17.26
CA GLU A 30 3.74 7.56 18.12
C GLU A 30 4.65 6.40 18.51
N GLY A 31 4.10 5.21 18.80
CA GLY A 31 4.90 4.03 19.16
C GLY A 31 5.84 3.49 18.07
N LEU A 32 5.75 4.00 16.83
CA LEU A 32 6.63 3.65 15.70
C LEU A 32 7.68 4.72 15.41
N GLN A 33 7.77 5.77 16.22
CA GLN A 33 8.64 6.92 16.00
C GLN A 33 9.47 7.21 17.25
N ASP A 34 10.54 7.99 17.08
CA ASP A 34 11.27 8.57 18.19
C ASP A 34 10.37 9.56 18.97
N TYR A 35 10.48 9.59 20.30
CA TYR A 35 9.64 10.41 21.16
C TYR A 35 9.73 11.93 20.84
N ARG A 36 10.84 12.38 20.24
CA ARG A 36 11.05 13.77 19.80
C ARG A 36 10.06 14.21 18.73
N TYR A 37 9.42 13.24 18.03
CA TYR A 37 8.42 13.48 16.99
C TYR A 37 7.00 13.28 17.48
N TYR A 38 6.77 13.01 18.76
CA TYR A 38 5.41 12.92 19.29
C TYR A 38 4.73 14.29 19.27
N ILE A 39 3.42 14.30 19.02
CA ILE A 39 2.67 15.54 18.85
C ILE A 39 2.75 16.47 20.08
N ASN A 40 2.85 15.91 21.28
CA ASN A 40 2.96 16.68 22.53
C ASN A 40 4.26 17.49 22.62
N GLN A 41 5.30 17.16 21.84
CA GLN A 41 6.51 17.97 21.78
C GLN A 41 6.31 19.30 21.03
N PHE A 42 5.23 19.43 20.27
CA PHE A 42 4.94 20.56 19.39
C PHE A 42 3.77 21.43 19.90
N ALA A 43 3.60 21.53 21.23
CA ALA A 43 2.47 22.24 21.84
C ALA A 43 2.35 23.72 21.43
N ASN A 44 3.46 24.38 21.05
CA ASN A 44 3.48 25.79 20.62
C ASN A 44 3.68 25.93 19.09
N THR A 45 3.41 24.87 18.33
CA THR A 45 3.59 24.81 16.88
C THR A 45 2.27 24.42 16.24
N LEU A 46 1.91 25.00 15.12
CA LEU A 46 0.76 24.52 14.34
C LEU A 46 1.08 23.15 13.76
N THR A 47 0.29 22.17 14.14
CA THR A 47 0.51 20.78 13.71
C THR A 47 -0.53 20.38 12.68
N CYS A 48 -0.07 19.92 11.51
CA CYS A 48 -0.91 19.43 10.42
C CYS A 48 -0.73 17.94 10.26
N TYR A 49 -1.77 17.22 9.91
CA TYR A 49 -1.71 15.81 9.57
C TYR A 49 -2.18 15.57 8.13
N VAL A 50 -1.31 14.98 7.33
CA VAL A 50 -1.58 14.53 5.97
C VAL A 50 -1.32 13.03 5.94
N PRO A 51 -2.33 12.16 5.79
CA PRO A 51 -2.13 10.71 5.81
C PRO A 51 -1.16 10.24 4.73
N TYR A 52 -0.24 9.33 5.10
CA TYR A 52 0.71 8.73 4.17
C TYR A 52 0.08 7.68 3.24
N SER A 53 -1.13 7.25 3.55
CA SER A 53 -1.92 6.29 2.75
C SER A 53 -3.40 6.61 2.85
N ILE A 54 -4.16 6.37 1.78
CA ILE A 54 -5.60 6.51 1.82
C ILE A 54 -6.22 5.37 2.63
N SER A 55 -7.11 5.70 3.57
CA SER A 55 -7.68 4.72 4.50
C SER A 55 -8.90 4.02 3.91
N THR A 56 -8.81 2.69 3.76
CA THR A 56 -9.91 1.81 3.34
C THR A 56 -10.50 1.00 4.50
N PHE A 57 -9.90 1.07 5.68
CA PHE A 57 -10.31 0.32 6.88
C PHE A 57 -10.83 1.25 7.98
N HIS A 58 -11.78 0.75 8.79
CA HIS A 58 -12.39 1.55 9.86
C HIS A 58 -11.83 1.24 11.26
N HIS A 59 -10.55 0.90 11.37
CA HIS A 59 -9.93 0.71 12.67
C HIS A 59 -9.97 1.98 13.52
N LYS A 60 -10.24 1.83 14.83
CA LYS A 60 -10.21 2.93 15.78
C LYS A 60 -8.89 3.73 15.73
N PHE A 61 -7.78 3.04 15.50
CA PHE A 61 -6.44 3.63 15.40
C PHE A 61 -6.25 4.55 14.17
N THR A 62 -7.17 4.49 13.20
CA THR A 62 -7.09 5.33 12.01
C THR A 62 -7.63 6.74 12.27
N TYR A 63 -8.52 6.92 13.24
CA TYR A 63 -9.24 8.19 13.42
C TYR A 63 -9.28 8.74 14.84
N ASP A 64 -9.10 7.95 15.91
CA ASP A 64 -9.30 8.39 17.30
C ASP A 64 -8.11 8.11 18.23
N LEU A 65 -6.88 8.23 17.74
CA LEU A 65 -5.71 8.37 18.62
C LEU A 65 -5.70 9.74 19.29
N ASN A 66 -4.95 9.90 20.39
CA ASN A 66 -4.70 11.23 20.98
C ASN A 66 -4.16 12.20 19.95
N PHE A 67 -3.27 11.73 19.09
CA PHE A 67 -2.71 12.45 17.96
C PHE A 67 -3.80 13.16 17.12
N HIS A 68 -4.82 12.42 16.66
CA HIS A 68 -5.89 12.97 15.81
C HIS A 68 -6.72 14.06 16.50
N ASN A 69 -6.82 13.99 17.83
CA ASN A 69 -7.58 14.95 18.61
C ASN A 69 -6.75 16.18 19.03
N LEU A 70 -5.42 16.09 18.96
CA LEU A 70 -4.49 17.16 19.33
C LEU A 70 -3.96 17.94 18.13
N VAL A 71 -3.89 17.30 16.94
CA VAL A 71 -3.42 17.98 15.74
C VAL A 71 -4.32 19.18 15.41
N TRP A 72 -3.68 20.31 15.06
CA TRP A 72 -4.40 21.54 14.73
C TRP A 72 -5.32 21.38 13.52
N ASN A 73 -4.81 20.78 12.43
CA ASN A 73 -5.61 20.49 11.24
C ASN A 73 -5.29 19.10 10.68
N PHE A 74 -6.34 18.29 10.51
CA PHE A 74 -6.28 16.99 9.86
C PHE A 74 -6.83 17.13 8.43
N PHE A 75 -5.99 16.99 7.45
CA PHE A 75 -6.35 17.01 6.03
C PHE A 75 -6.86 15.64 5.61
N THR A 76 -8.19 15.51 5.52
CA THR A 76 -8.84 14.25 5.16
C THR A 76 -8.94 14.08 3.65
N GLU A 77 -8.90 12.83 3.21
CA GLU A 77 -8.77 12.46 1.80
C GLU A 77 -10.06 12.71 1.00
N THR A 78 -11.21 12.43 1.60
CA THR A 78 -12.52 12.59 0.95
C THR A 78 -13.57 13.08 1.96
N PRO A 79 -14.75 13.56 1.51
CA PRO A 79 -15.88 13.84 2.41
C PRO A 79 -16.29 12.63 3.27
N ILE A 80 -16.19 11.40 2.73
CA ILE A 80 -16.48 10.16 3.46
C ILE A 80 -15.51 10.02 4.65
N HIS A 81 -14.21 10.26 4.46
CA HIS A 81 -13.22 10.18 5.54
C HIS A 81 -13.46 11.25 6.62
N LYS A 82 -13.88 12.45 6.23
CA LYS A 82 -14.28 13.49 7.19
C LYS A 82 -15.51 13.07 7.99
N GLU A 83 -16.50 12.45 7.37
CA GLU A 83 -17.69 11.93 8.05
C GLU A 83 -17.31 10.84 9.06
N ILE A 84 -16.49 9.87 8.67
CA ILE A 84 -15.96 8.84 9.55
C ILE A 84 -15.18 9.47 10.73
N ALA A 85 -14.34 10.47 10.48
CA ALA A 85 -13.63 11.19 11.52
C ALA A 85 -14.63 11.88 12.48
N SER A 86 -15.70 12.48 11.96
CA SER A 86 -16.73 13.13 12.76
C SER A 86 -17.49 12.15 13.68
N GLU A 87 -17.66 10.92 13.24
CA GLU A 87 -18.28 9.84 14.02
C GLU A 87 -17.34 9.25 15.06
N LYS A 88 -16.07 9.01 14.70
CA LYS A 88 -15.11 8.24 15.49
C LYS A 88 -14.30 9.08 16.47
N GLN A 89 -13.92 10.30 16.09
CA GLN A 89 -13.08 11.17 16.92
C GLN A 89 -13.84 11.73 18.11
N ARG A 90 -13.16 11.86 19.24
CA ARG A 90 -13.69 12.52 20.44
C ARG A 90 -13.99 14.01 20.21
N ASN A 91 -13.20 14.69 19.36
CA ASN A 91 -13.42 16.09 18.97
C ASN A 91 -14.49 16.27 17.87
N LYS A 92 -15.09 15.15 17.39
CA LYS A 92 -16.14 15.15 16.36
C LYS A 92 -15.68 15.71 15.01
N GLY A 93 -14.41 15.47 14.63
CA GLY A 93 -13.87 15.92 13.36
C GLY A 93 -13.78 17.45 13.20
N LYS A 94 -13.81 18.21 14.30
CA LYS A 94 -13.79 19.69 14.24
C LYS A 94 -12.53 20.26 13.60
N ASN A 95 -11.44 19.51 13.64
CA ASN A 95 -10.16 19.86 13.05
C ASN A 95 -9.95 19.23 11.66
N CYS A 96 -10.99 18.65 11.04
CA CYS A 96 -10.87 17.98 9.75
C CYS A 96 -11.22 18.92 8.59
N THR A 97 -10.31 18.99 7.60
CA THR A 97 -10.52 19.71 6.34
C THR A 97 -10.33 18.74 5.17
N VAL A 98 -11.30 18.65 4.27
CA VAL A 98 -11.19 17.81 3.06
C VAL A 98 -10.30 18.50 2.04
N THR A 99 -9.22 17.85 1.62
CA THR A 99 -8.26 18.40 0.65
C THR A 99 -7.96 17.47 -0.52
N GLY A 100 -8.38 16.22 -0.44
CA GLY A 100 -7.91 15.17 -1.33
C GLY A 100 -6.75 14.39 -0.73
N TYR A 101 -6.34 13.33 -1.42
CA TYR A 101 -5.19 12.51 -1.05
C TYR A 101 -3.99 12.83 -1.95
N PRO A 102 -2.91 13.45 -1.42
CA PRO A 102 -1.76 13.87 -2.24
C PRO A 102 -1.02 12.71 -2.91
N GLY A 103 -1.19 11.47 -2.41
CA GLY A 103 -0.63 10.28 -3.04
C GLY A 103 -1.16 10.01 -4.45
N PHE A 104 -2.29 10.61 -4.83
CA PHE A 104 -2.82 10.54 -6.20
C PHE A 104 -2.11 11.47 -7.19
N ASP A 105 -1.53 12.58 -6.71
CA ASP A 105 -0.91 13.57 -7.59
C ASP A 105 0.15 12.97 -8.51
N PRO A 106 1.11 12.15 -8.04
CA PRO A 106 2.09 11.53 -8.93
C PRO A 106 1.47 10.63 -10.01
N LEU A 107 0.33 9.99 -9.72
CA LEU A 107 -0.38 9.13 -10.68
C LEU A 107 -1.13 9.96 -11.73
N LEU A 108 -1.65 11.13 -11.35
CA LEU A 108 -2.45 12.00 -12.21
C LEU A 108 -1.60 12.92 -13.10
N ILE A 109 -0.48 13.42 -12.56
CA ILE A 109 0.33 14.45 -13.25
C ILE A 109 1.53 13.88 -13.99
N ASN A 110 1.99 12.67 -13.68
CA ASN A 110 3.16 12.06 -14.33
C ASN A 110 2.82 11.59 -15.75
N LYS A 111 3.05 12.45 -16.72
CA LYS A 111 2.82 12.17 -18.15
C LYS A 111 3.92 11.30 -18.79
N TYR A 112 5.06 11.15 -18.13
CA TYR A 112 6.24 10.47 -18.65
C TYR A 112 6.80 9.49 -17.61
N PRO A 113 6.07 8.39 -17.30
CA PRO A 113 6.55 7.40 -16.34
C PRO A 113 7.83 6.75 -16.86
N LYS A 114 8.73 6.44 -15.93
CA LYS A 114 9.95 5.73 -16.26
C LYS A 114 9.64 4.28 -16.65
N GLU A 115 10.35 3.79 -17.66
CA GLU A 115 10.30 2.37 -17.98
C GLU A 115 11.07 1.58 -16.92
N VAL A 116 10.32 0.94 -16.04
CA VAL A 116 10.84 0.19 -14.87
C VAL A 116 10.79 -1.32 -15.03
N TRP A 117 10.22 -1.80 -16.13
CA TRP A 117 10.10 -3.21 -16.42
C TRP A 117 11.41 -3.81 -16.95
N LYS A 118 11.76 -4.99 -16.42
CA LYS A 118 13.02 -5.69 -16.75
C LYS A 118 13.03 -6.15 -18.19
N ASN A 119 11.99 -6.84 -18.63
CA ASN A 119 11.86 -7.31 -20.01
C ASN A 119 11.25 -6.19 -20.86
N LYS A 120 11.88 -5.87 -21.98
CA LYS A 120 11.47 -4.79 -22.89
C LYS A 120 10.58 -5.24 -24.05
N ASN A 121 10.20 -6.54 -24.07
CA ASN A 121 9.29 -7.04 -25.09
C ASN A 121 7.90 -6.42 -24.96
N PRO A 122 7.45 -5.61 -25.91
CA PRO A 122 6.15 -4.93 -25.83
C PRO A 122 4.96 -5.87 -25.99
N ALA A 123 5.16 -7.09 -26.44
CA ALA A 123 4.11 -8.10 -26.55
C ALA A 123 3.73 -8.75 -25.22
N LEU A 124 4.56 -8.58 -24.19
CA LEU A 124 4.26 -9.13 -22.86
C LEU A 124 3.33 -8.18 -22.09
N LYS A 125 2.20 -8.70 -21.61
CA LYS A 125 1.35 -7.99 -20.65
C LYS A 125 2.05 -7.90 -19.31
N LYS A 126 1.93 -6.76 -18.67
CA LYS A 126 2.67 -6.36 -17.46
C LYS A 126 1.74 -6.40 -16.24
N ILE A 127 1.90 -7.38 -15.38
CA ILE A 127 1.10 -7.57 -14.17
C ILE A 127 1.95 -7.26 -12.94
N ILE A 128 1.38 -6.52 -11.98
CA ILE A 128 1.98 -6.34 -10.67
C ILE A 128 1.28 -7.28 -9.69
N TRP A 129 2.04 -8.01 -8.87
CA TRP A 129 1.53 -8.73 -7.72
C TRP A 129 2.06 -8.10 -6.44
N THR A 130 1.15 -7.59 -5.58
CA THR A 130 1.49 -6.86 -4.37
C THR A 130 0.87 -7.48 -3.13
N PRO A 131 1.48 -8.55 -2.56
CA PRO A 131 1.00 -9.14 -1.33
C PRO A 131 1.29 -8.26 -0.12
N HIS A 132 0.30 -8.20 0.80
CA HIS A 132 0.42 -7.50 2.06
C HIS A 132 1.32 -8.25 3.05
N HIS A 133 1.70 -7.59 4.15
CA HIS A 133 2.58 -8.16 5.18
C HIS A 133 1.84 -8.82 6.36
N LEU A 134 0.51 -8.68 6.45
CA LEU A 134 -0.28 -9.21 7.56
C LEU A 134 -0.68 -10.66 7.27
N MET A 135 0.21 -11.60 7.61
CA MET A 135 0.08 -13.03 7.31
C MET A 135 -0.54 -13.84 8.44
N ASN A 136 -0.65 -13.28 9.66
CA ASN A 136 -1.11 -13.99 10.83
C ASN A 136 -2.61 -14.32 10.76
N GLU A 137 -3.02 -15.36 11.52
CA GLU A 137 -4.40 -15.84 11.55
C GLU A 137 -5.42 -14.81 12.06
N LEU A 138 -4.97 -13.83 12.86
CA LEU A 138 -5.84 -12.80 13.41
C LEU A 138 -6.22 -11.75 12.36
N SER A 139 -5.28 -11.37 11.50
CA SER A 139 -5.53 -10.34 10.50
C SER A 139 -6.11 -10.89 9.20
N LYS A 140 -5.75 -12.12 8.81
CA LYS A 140 -6.22 -12.84 7.60
C LYS A 140 -6.30 -11.96 6.34
N VAL A 141 -5.34 -11.05 6.16
CA VAL A 141 -5.31 -10.12 5.02
C VAL A 141 -4.48 -10.70 3.89
N SER A 142 -3.21 -11.04 4.17
CA SER A 142 -2.28 -11.47 3.13
C SER A 142 -2.50 -12.90 2.66
N ASN A 143 -2.49 -13.09 1.35
CA ASN A 143 -2.52 -14.39 0.69
C ASN A 143 -1.10 -14.95 0.41
N PHE A 144 -0.05 -14.25 0.80
CA PHE A 144 1.32 -14.59 0.38
C PHE A 144 1.72 -16.04 0.66
N LEU A 145 1.48 -16.55 1.87
CA LEU A 145 1.91 -17.91 2.24
C LEU A 145 1.27 -19.01 1.38
N GLU A 146 0.04 -18.81 0.93
CA GLU A 146 -0.72 -19.77 0.13
C GLU A 146 -0.44 -19.64 -1.37
N TYR A 147 -0.03 -18.44 -1.81
CA TYR A 147 0.10 -18.11 -3.23
C TYR A 147 1.54 -17.87 -3.68
N SER A 148 2.52 -17.95 -2.80
CA SER A 148 3.92 -17.66 -3.13
C SER A 148 4.45 -18.54 -4.28
N ASP A 149 4.29 -19.87 -4.16
CA ASP A 149 4.73 -20.80 -5.20
C ASP A 149 3.83 -20.72 -6.45
N PHE A 150 2.52 -20.55 -6.27
CA PHE A 150 1.57 -20.38 -7.37
C PHE A 150 1.95 -19.23 -8.31
N PHE A 151 2.31 -18.05 -7.80
CA PHE A 151 2.70 -16.93 -8.67
C PHE A 151 4.04 -17.16 -9.38
N LEU A 152 4.98 -17.89 -8.78
CA LEU A 152 6.20 -18.30 -9.47
C LEU A 152 5.90 -19.28 -10.61
N GLU A 153 5.07 -20.29 -10.36
CA GLU A 153 4.64 -21.25 -11.38
C GLU A 153 3.86 -20.56 -12.50
N LEU A 154 3.00 -19.60 -12.14
CA LEU A 154 2.25 -18.80 -13.09
C LEU A 154 3.18 -17.95 -13.97
N ALA A 155 4.20 -17.30 -13.41
CA ALA A 155 5.19 -16.58 -14.18
C ALA A 155 5.91 -17.50 -15.18
N ILE A 156 6.29 -18.70 -14.77
CA ILE A 156 6.93 -19.70 -15.66
C ILE A 156 5.95 -20.17 -16.76
N LYS A 157 4.71 -20.49 -16.39
CA LYS A 157 3.68 -20.98 -17.34
C LYS A 157 3.37 -19.97 -18.44
N TYR A 158 3.31 -18.70 -18.10
CA TYR A 158 2.95 -17.63 -19.04
C TYR A 158 4.15 -16.78 -19.51
N LYS A 159 5.37 -17.33 -19.47
CA LYS A 159 6.62 -16.59 -19.79
C LYS A 159 6.60 -15.85 -21.13
N ASP A 160 5.89 -16.40 -22.12
CA ASP A 160 5.84 -15.84 -23.49
C ASP A 160 4.68 -14.82 -23.65
N LYS A 161 3.86 -14.60 -22.61
CA LYS A 161 2.69 -13.75 -22.65
C LYS A 161 2.68 -12.66 -21.56
N LEU A 162 3.31 -12.95 -20.41
CA LEU A 162 3.28 -12.09 -19.22
C LEU A 162 4.67 -11.74 -18.74
N GLN A 163 4.79 -10.56 -18.21
CA GLN A 163 5.82 -10.14 -17.26
C GLN A 163 5.18 -9.82 -15.92
N ILE A 164 5.73 -10.34 -14.82
CA ILE A 164 5.18 -10.17 -13.48
C ILE A 164 6.19 -9.44 -12.58
N ALA A 165 5.77 -8.30 -12.02
CA ALA A 165 6.52 -7.62 -10.97
C ALA A 165 6.00 -8.07 -9.59
N PHE A 166 6.82 -8.79 -8.83
CA PHE A 166 6.60 -9.04 -7.42
C PHE A 166 6.97 -7.77 -6.63
N ASN A 167 5.98 -7.04 -6.17
CA ASN A 167 6.13 -5.77 -5.45
C ASN A 167 5.46 -5.83 -4.06
N PRO A 168 5.99 -6.64 -3.14
CA PRO A 168 5.38 -6.87 -1.84
C PRO A 168 5.45 -5.64 -0.95
N HIS A 169 4.56 -5.59 0.06
CA HIS A 169 4.68 -4.60 1.13
C HIS A 169 6.09 -4.64 1.77
N PRO A 170 6.73 -3.49 2.03
CA PRO A 170 8.13 -3.45 2.54
C PRO A 170 8.39 -4.29 3.78
N LEU A 171 7.41 -4.40 4.69
CA LEU A 171 7.52 -5.20 5.91
C LEU A 171 7.37 -6.71 5.68
N LEU A 172 6.95 -7.17 4.49
CA LEU A 172 6.76 -8.59 4.23
C LEU A 172 8.08 -9.36 4.39
N ARG A 173 9.17 -8.87 3.81
CA ARG A 173 10.48 -9.50 3.88
C ARG A 173 10.94 -9.69 5.34
N VAL A 174 10.90 -8.64 6.13
CA VAL A 174 11.31 -8.70 7.55
C VAL A 174 10.46 -9.70 8.34
N LYS A 175 9.16 -9.77 8.06
CA LYS A 175 8.27 -10.73 8.72
C LYS A 175 8.56 -12.17 8.31
N LEU A 176 8.86 -12.42 7.03
CA LEU A 176 9.25 -13.74 6.55
C LEU A 176 10.60 -14.19 7.13
N GLU A 177 11.57 -13.28 7.22
CA GLU A 177 12.88 -13.57 7.82
C GLU A 177 12.77 -13.98 9.28
N ASN A 178 11.75 -13.49 10.00
CA ASN A 178 11.47 -13.82 11.40
C ASN A 178 10.40 -14.92 11.58
N ASP A 179 9.81 -15.42 10.49
CA ASP A 179 8.82 -16.50 10.54
C ASP A 179 9.52 -17.87 10.70
N PRO A 180 9.10 -18.74 11.67
CA PRO A 180 9.77 -20.02 11.93
C PRO A 180 9.71 -21.00 10.75
N ASN A 181 8.74 -20.89 9.83
CA ASN A 181 8.59 -21.76 8.67
C ASN A 181 9.29 -21.23 7.42
N TRP A 182 9.71 -19.95 7.45
CA TRP A 182 10.42 -19.29 6.36
C TRP A 182 11.89 -19.06 6.71
N GLY A 183 12.16 -18.18 7.63
CA GLY A 183 13.52 -17.77 7.98
C GLY A 183 14.23 -16.98 6.87
N LYS A 184 15.41 -16.49 7.20
CA LYS A 184 16.18 -15.60 6.30
C LYS A 184 16.58 -16.30 5.00
N GLU A 185 17.10 -17.53 5.07
CA GLU A 185 17.63 -18.26 3.92
C GLU A 185 16.54 -18.54 2.87
N LYS A 186 15.38 -19.07 3.30
CA LYS A 186 14.24 -19.32 2.39
C LYS A 186 13.68 -18.03 1.81
N THR A 187 13.63 -16.96 2.62
CA THR A 187 13.18 -15.64 2.16
C THR A 187 14.11 -15.10 1.07
N ASP A 188 15.43 -15.10 1.31
CA ASP A 188 16.41 -14.64 0.33
C ASP A 188 16.33 -15.48 -0.96
N ALA A 189 16.23 -16.79 -0.85
CA ALA A 189 16.08 -17.67 -2.00
C ALA A 189 14.81 -17.38 -2.82
N TYR A 190 13.68 -17.11 -2.14
CA TYR A 190 12.42 -16.78 -2.80
C TYR A 190 12.50 -15.44 -3.56
N TYR A 191 13.03 -14.39 -2.94
CA TYR A 191 13.19 -13.08 -3.57
C TYR A 191 14.16 -13.16 -4.76
N ASN A 192 15.23 -13.97 -4.64
CA ASN A 192 16.18 -14.19 -5.74
C ASN A 192 15.56 -14.93 -6.93
N LYS A 193 14.56 -15.82 -6.73
CA LYS A 193 13.81 -16.40 -7.85
C LYS A 193 13.17 -15.31 -8.71
N TRP A 194 12.49 -14.34 -8.11
CA TRP A 194 11.88 -13.23 -8.85
C TRP A 194 12.88 -12.35 -9.61
N VAL A 195 14.05 -12.11 -9.02
CA VAL A 195 15.12 -11.36 -9.69
C VAL A 195 15.67 -12.12 -10.90
N ASN A 196 15.78 -13.46 -10.81
CA ASN A 196 16.41 -14.29 -11.81
C ASN A 196 15.46 -14.76 -12.93
N LEU A 197 14.14 -14.75 -12.72
CA LEU A 197 13.19 -15.06 -13.78
C LEU A 197 13.30 -14.05 -14.92
N GLU A 198 13.31 -14.52 -16.18
CA GLU A 198 13.40 -13.67 -17.36
C GLU A 198 12.23 -12.67 -17.46
N ASN A 199 11.02 -13.16 -17.19
CA ASN A 199 9.78 -12.40 -17.20
C ASN A 199 9.28 -12.04 -15.79
N GLY A 200 10.12 -12.20 -14.77
CA GLY A 200 9.88 -11.81 -13.39
C GLY A 200 10.80 -10.67 -12.98
N GLN A 201 10.33 -9.87 -12.02
CA GLN A 201 11.17 -8.88 -11.35
C GLN A 201 10.72 -8.63 -9.92
N PHE A 202 11.65 -8.17 -9.09
CA PHE A 202 11.34 -7.64 -7.77
C PHE A 202 11.16 -6.12 -7.88
N GLY A 203 10.01 -5.62 -7.40
CA GLY A 203 9.74 -4.19 -7.32
C GLY A 203 10.59 -3.54 -6.21
N ASN A 204 11.28 -2.47 -6.53
CA ASN A 204 12.24 -1.80 -5.64
C ASN A 204 11.72 -0.47 -5.10
N GLY A 205 10.41 -0.36 -4.87
CA GLY A 205 9.77 0.84 -4.31
C GLY A 205 9.31 1.89 -5.31
N TYR A 206 9.49 1.68 -6.60
CA TYR A 206 8.98 2.60 -7.66
C TYR A 206 7.53 2.25 -8.05
N HIS A 207 6.61 2.16 -7.07
CA HIS A 207 5.24 1.73 -7.34
C HIS A 207 4.49 2.67 -8.30
N ILE A 208 4.75 3.98 -8.31
CA ILE A 208 4.10 4.93 -9.22
C ILE A 208 4.37 4.59 -10.69
N ASP A 209 5.65 4.44 -11.06
CA ASP A 209 6.01 4.10 -12.43
C ASP A 209 5.53 2.68 -12.82
N LEU A 210 5.54 1.72 -11.86
CA LEU A 210 4.95 0.40 -12.08
C LEU A 210 3.44 0.50 -12.34
N PHE A 211 2.69 1.27 -11.55
CA PHE A 211 1.26 1.47 -11.73
C PHE A 211 0.94 2.07 -13.10
N LEU A 212 1.66 3.13 -13.47
CA LEU A 212 1.42 3.83 -14.73
C LEU A 212 1.79 3.00 -15.96
N THR A 213 2.73 2.07 -15.84
CA THR A 213 3.25 1.26 -16.97
C THR A 213 2.80 -0.20 -16.98
N SER A 214 2.04 -0.65 -15.98
CA SER A 214 1.42 -1.99 -15.96
C SER A 214 0.15 -2.08 -16.77
N ASP A 215 -0.33 -3.29 -17.05
CA ASP A 215 -1.64 -3.59 -17.63
C ASP A 215 -2.65 -3.99 -16.57
N ALA A 216 -2.22 -4.56 -15.43
CA ALA A 216 -3.10 -4.95 -14.33
C ALA A 216 -2.37 -5.02 -12.99
N LEU A 217 -3.15 -4.95 -11.89
CA LEU A 217 -2.68 -5.19 -10.52
C LEU A 217 -3.46 -6.36 -9.89
N ILE A 218 -2.73 -7.25 -9.20
CA ILE A 218 -3.28 -8.31 -8.34
C ILE A 218 -2.76 -8.07 -6.94
N HIS A 219 -3.66 -7.92 -5.96
CA HIS A 219 -3.25 -7.53 -4.61
C HIS A 219 -4.21 -7.98 -3.50
N ASP A 220 -3.75 -7.81 -2.27
CA ASP A 220 -4.53 -7.90 -1.03
C ASP A 220 -4.20 -6.73 -0.07
N SER A 221 -3.74 -5.61 -0.62
CA SER A 221 -3.34 -4.41 0.12
C SER A 221 -4.49 -3.44 0.31
N GLY A 222 -4.48 -2.65 1.40
CA GLY A 222 -5.53 -1.68 1.70
C GLY A 222 -5.50 -0.44 0.80
N SER A 223 -4.44 0.37 0.86
CA SER A 223 -4.40 1.66 0.12
C SER A 223 -4.41 1.48 -1.40
N PHE A 224 -3.81 0.42 -1.91
CA PHE A 224 -3.76 0.14 -3.36
C PHE A 224 -5.15 -0.16 -3.95
N MET A 225 -6.14 -0.51 -3.10
CA MET A 225 -7.54 -0.57 -3.52
C MET A 225 -8.00 0.74 -4.18
N ALA A 226 -7.56 1.88 -3.66
CA ALA A 226 -7.93 3.18 -4.21
C ALA A 226 -6.86 3.74 -5.15
N GLU A 227 -5.58 3.57 -4.81
CA GLU A 227 -4.49 4.20 -5.55
C GLU A 227 -4.41 3.70 -7.01
N TYR A 228 -4.57 2.39 -7.23
CA TYR A 228 -4.48 1.85 -8.58
C TYR A 228 -5.71 2.15 -9.46
N LEU A 229 -6.89 2.38 -8.86
CA LEU A 229 -8.11 2.76 -9.61
C LEU A 229 -7.91 4.03 -10.45
N ILE A 230 -7.03 4.95 -10.01
CA ILE A 230 -6.69 6.17 -10.76
C ILE A 230 -6.13 5.86 -12.16
N THR A 231 -5.53 4.70 -12.35
CA THR A 231 -4.98 4.29 -13.65
C THR A 231 -6.06 3.89 -14.66
N GLY A 232 -7.28 3.59 -14.20
CA GLY A 232 -8.36 3.06 -15.04
C GLY A 232 -8.09 1.67 -15.59
N LYS A 233 -7.20 0.89 -14.98
CA LYS A 233 -6.76 -0.44 -15.45
C LYS A 233 -7.36 -1.56 -14.60
N PRO A 234 -7.45 -2.80 -15.13
CA PRO A 234 -7.95 -3.95 -14.41
C PRO A 234 -7.26 -4.19 -13.08
N LEU A 235 -8.05 -4.48 -12.05
CA LEU A 235 -7.59 -4.58 -10.68
C LEU A 235 -8.28 -5.77 -9.99
N LEU A 236 -7.49 -6.75 -9.52
CA LEU A 236 -7.98 -7.94 -8.82
C LEU A 236 -7.62 -7.89 -7.34
N TYR A 237 -8.64 -7.94 -6.48
CA TYR A 237 -8.47 -8.11 -5.04
C TYR A 237 -8.56 -9.59 -4.66
N MET A 238 -7.53 -10.09 -3.97
CA MET A 238 -7.47 -11.48 -3.49
C MET A 238 -8.08 -11.56 -2.09
N ILE A 239 -9.29 -12.09 -1.98
CA ILE A 239 -9.99 -12.26 -0.70
C ILE A 239 -9.50 -13.55 -0.04
N ARG A 240 -8.71 -13.44 1.03
CA ARG A 240 -8.32 -14.58 1.86
C ARG A 240 -9.44 -15.05 2.77
N ASN A 241 -10.23 -14.11 3.28
CA ASN A 241 -11.36 -14.40 4.16
C ASN A 241 -12.45 -13.34 3.94
N GLU A 242 -13.71 -13.78 3.86
CA GLU A 242 -14.86 -12.87 3.68
C GLU A 242 -15.01 -11.85 4.81
N SER A 243 -14.50 -12.14 6.02
CA SER A 243 -14.49 -11.18 7.13
C SER A 243 -13.70 -9.91 6.85
N ILE A 244 -12.91 -9.85 5.75
CA ILE A 244 -12.24 -8.60 5.36
C ILE A 244 -13.23 -7.46 5.16
N LYS A 245 -14.44 -7.78 4.68
CA LYS A 245 -15.51 -6.80 4.46
C LYS A 245 -15.95 -6.14 5.76
N ASP A 246 -15.90 -6.86 6.88
CA ASP A 246 -16.26 -6.33 8.20
C ASP A 246 -15.26 -5.28 8.73
N TYR A 247 -14.08 -5.21 8.11
CA TYR A 247 -13.04 -4.25 8.48
C TYR A 247 -12.96 -3.05 7.54
N LEU A 248 -13.62 -3.11 6.38
CA LEU A 248 -13.64 -1.99 5.44
C LEU A 248 -14.51 -0.84 5.97
N ASN A 249 -14.05 0.38 5.77
CA ASN A 249 -14.91 1.54 5.93
C ASN A 249 -15.77 1.72 4.66
N VAL A 250 -16.74 2.64 4.72
CA VAL A 250 -17.66 2.90 3.57
C VAL A 250 -16.90 3.24 2.28
N PHE A 251 -15.75 3.91 2.37
CA PHE A 251 -14.92 4.18 1.20
C PHE A 251 -14.26 2.89 0.67
N GLY A 252 -13.73 2.04 1.57
CA GLY A 252 -13.15 0.76 1.21
C GLY A 252 -14.16 -0.22 0.59
N GLU A 253 -15.39 -0.25 1.10
CA GLU A 253 -16.48 -1.06 0.51
C GLU A 253 -16.76 -0.62 -0.93
N LYS A 254 -16.93 0.68 -1.16
CA LYS A 254 -17.16 1.23 -2.50
C LYS A 254 -15.99 0.98 -3.46
N THR A 255 -14.76 1.04 -2.97
CA THR A 255 -13.61 0.71 -3.82
C THR A 255 -13.56 -0.77 -4.16
N LEU A 256 -13.88 -1.67 -3.20
CA LEU A 256 -13.90 -3.11 -3.43
C LEU A 256 -14.95 -3.53 -4.48
N GLU A 257 -16.08 -2.84 -4.59
CA GLU A 257 -17.10 -3.06 -5.61
C GLU A 257 -16.57 -2.84 -7.04
N LEU A 258 -15.54 -2.03 -7.19
CA LEU A 258 -14.90 -1.72 -8.48
C LEU A 258 -13.79 -2.72 -8.86
N HIS A 259 -13.55 -3.74 -8.03
CA HIS A 259 -12.50 -4.74 -8.25
C HIS A 259 -13.09 -6.04 -8.76
N TYR A 260 -12.35 -6.69 -9.65
CA TYR A 260 -12.44 -8.13 -9.75
C TYR A 260 -12.06 -8.76 -8.43
N GLN A 261 -12.66 -9.85 -8.02
CA GLN A 261 -12.41 -10.51 -6.75
C GLN A 261 -12.05 -11.97 -6.97
N SER A 262 -11.02 -12.45 -6.28
CA SER A 262 -10.67 -13.87 -6.30
C SER A 262 -10.63 -14.46 -4.88
N ARG A 263 -11.04 -15.72 -4.76
CA ARG A 263 -11.02 -16.53 -3.55
C ARG A 263 -10.22 -17.82 -3.72
N ASN A 264 -9.73 -18.07 -4.93
CA ASN A 264 -8.96 -19.26 -5.26
C ASN A 264 -8.07 -19.00 -6.49
N GLN A 265 -7.11 -19.89 -6.70
CA GLN A 265 -6.15 -19.82 -7.80
C GLN A 265 -6.82 -19.83 -9.19
N LYS A 266 -7.92 -20.58 -9.34
CA LYS A 266 -8.65 -20.64 -10.60
C LYS A 266 -9.17 -19.26 -11.01
N GLN A 267 -9.76 -18.51 -10.08
CA GLN A 267 -10.27 -17.16 -10.34
C GLN A 267 -9.14 -16.16 -10.67
N VAL A 268 -7.96 -16.33 -10.11
CA VAL A 268 -6.78 -15.54 -10.52
C VAL A 268 -6.38 -15.86 -11.96
N ILE A 269 -6.38 -17.13 -12.34
CA ILE A 269 -6.11 -17.56 -13.74
C ILE A 269 -7.19 -17.01 -14.66
N ASP A 270 -8.48 -17.15 -14.32
CA ASP A 270 -9.60 -16.66 -15.12
C ASP A 270 -9.47 -15.13 -15.36
N PHE A 271 -9.09 -14.34 -14.34
CA PHE A 271 -8.81 -12.91 -14.49
C PHE A 271 -7.67 -12.65 -15.47
N ILE A 272 -6.55 -13.36 -15.31
CA ILE A 272 -5.40 -13.17 -16.20
C ILE A 272 -5.76 -13.53 -17.65
N GLU A 273 -6.41 -14.68 -17.88
CA GLU A 273 -6.69 -15.15 -19.23
C GLU A 273 -7.79 -14.33 -19.92
N ASN A 274 -8.88 -14.02 -19.21
CA ASN A 274 -10.05 -13.38 -19.80
C ASN A 274 -9.94 -11.85 -19.81
N VAL A 275 -9.45 -11.24 -18.72
CA VAL A 275 -9.41 -9.78 -18.59
C VAL A 275 -8.10 -9.23 -19.13
N VAL A 276 -6.95 -9.76 -18.68
CA VAL A 276 -5.66 -9.15 -19.02
C VAL A 276 -5.18 -9.56 -20.40
N LEU A 277 -5.22 -10.87 -20.73
CA LEU A 277 -4.69 -11.38 -22.01
C LEU A 277 -5.67 -11.21 -23.17
N ASN A 278 -6.97 -11.35 -22.92
CA ASN A 278 -8.01 -11.20 -23.93
C ASN A 278 -8.63 -9.80 -23.99
N GLU A 279 -8.15 -8.89 -23.12
CA GLU A 279 -8.61 -7.47 -23.07
C GLU A 279 -10.13 -7.30 -22.90
N ASN A 280 -10.77 -8.22 -22.19
CA ASN A 280 -12.20 -8.18 -21.89
C ASN A 280 -12.44 -7.52 -20.51
N ASP A 281 -12.01 -6.29 -20.35
CA ASP A 281 -12.29 -5.48 -19.16
C ASP A 281 -13.68 -4.85 -19.30
N SER A 282 -14.58 -5.09 -18.32
CA SER A 282 -15.99 -4.67 -18.36
C SER A 282 -16.40 -3.83 -17.15
#